data_d66e7bc59eecf8c54be6a94c6ab7037a
#
_entry.id   d66e7bc59eecf8c54be6a94c6ab7037a
#
_cell.length_a   1.000
_cell.length_b   1.000
_cell.length_c   1.000
_cell.angle_alpha   90.00
_cell.angle_beta   90.00
_cell.angle_gamma   90.00
#
_symmetry.space_group_name_H-M   'P 1'
#
loop_
_entity.id
_entity.type
_entity.pdbx_description
1 polymer ?
#
loop_
_entity_poly.entity_id
_entity_poly.type
_entity_poly.pdbx_seq_one_letter_code
_entity_poly.pdbx_strand_id
1 'polypeptide(L)'
;MKSRAAVAFAPNQPLQIVEIDVEMPRKGEVLIRNTHTGVCHTDAFTLSGSDPEGVFPVVLGHEGAGVVVAVGEGVSSVKPGDHVIPLYTAECGECEFCCSGKTNLCVSVRDTQGKGLMPDGTTRFSYQGQPIYHYMGCSTFSEYSVVAEVSLAKINPEANHEQVCLLGCGVTTGIGAVHNTAKVQEGDSVAVFGLGAIGLAVVQGARQAKAGRIIAIDTNPSKFELAKQFGATDCLNPNDYDKPIKDVLLDIKKWGIDHTFECIGNVNVMRQALESAHRGWGQSIIIGVAGAGQEISTRPFQLVTGRVWKGSAFGGVKGRSELPKMVEDSMKGDIELEPFVTHTMTLDQINKAFDLMHEGKSIRAVIHY
;
A
#
# COMPACT_ATOMS: atom_id res chain seq x y z
N MET A 1 27.47 -1.18 -10.47
CA MET A 1 27.05 -2.34 -11.27
C MET A 1 25.94 -1.93 -12.23
N LYS A 2 25.60 -2.75 -13.24
CA LYS A 2 24.48 -2.47 -14.14
C LYS A 2 23.22 -3.17 -13.65
N SER A 3 22.06 -2.55 -13.91
CA SER A 3 20.73 -3.06 -13.59
C SER A 3 19.74 -2.63 -14.67
N ARG A 4 18.89 -3.55 -15.13
CA ARG A 4 17.73 -3.16 -15.94
C ARG A 4 16.68 -2.56 -15.02
N ALA A 5 16.13 -1.43 -15.43
CA ALA A 5 15.11 -0.73 -14.65
C ALA A 5 14.06 -0.07 -15.57
N ALA A 6 12.85 0.05 -15.05
CA ALA A 6 11.81 0.86 -15.67
C ALA A 6 11.86 2.27 -15.09
N VAL A 7 12.34 3.23 -15.89
CA VAL A 7 12.55 4.61 -15.49
C VAL A 7 11.42 5.50 -16.00
N ALA A 8 10.82 6.27 -15.11
CA ALA A 8 9.96 7.39 -15.45
C ALA A 8 10.83 8.62 -15.68
N PHE A 9 11.04 9.03 -16.93
CA PHE A 9 11.86 10.22 -17.25
C PHE A 9 11.09 11.54 -17.07
N ALA A 10 9.78 11.50 -17.24
CA ALA A 10 8.90 12.66 -17.06
C ALA A 10 7.49 12.21 -16.68
N PRO A 11 6.68 13.08 -16.07
CA PRO A 11 5.28 12.75 -15.77
C PRO A 11 4.48 12.50 -17.05
N ASN A 12 3.46 11.66 -16.95
CA ASN A 12 2.54 11.29 -18.03
C ASN A 12 3.24 10.67 -19.28
N GLN A 13 4.43 10.09 -19.10
CA GLN A 13 5.13 9.35 -20.15
C GLN A 13 5.23 7.87 -19.80
N PRO A 14 5.21 6.97 -20.79
CA PRO A 14 5.47 5.56 -20.55
C PRO A 14 6.84 5.35 -19.89
N LEU A 15 6.90 4.37 -19.00
CA LEU A 15 8.17 3.94 -18.42
C LEU A 15 9.11 3.40 -19.51
N GLN A 16 10.38 3.76 -19.46
CA GLN A 16 11.39 3.26 -20.39
C GLN A 16 12.26 2.22 -19.70
N ILE A 17 12.40 1.05 -20.34
CA ILE A 17 13.30 0.01 -19.86
C ILE A 17 14.70 0.33 -20.33
N VAL A 18 15.58 0.67 -19.39
CA VAL A 18 16.96 1.02 -19.65
C VAL A 18 17.92 0.32 -18.70
N GLU A 19 19.18 0.22 -19.07
CA GLU A 19 20.25 -0.26 -18.21
C GLU A 19 20.85 0.93 -17.45
N ILE A 20 20.60 1.01 -16.16
CA ILE A 20 21.11 2.04 -15.26
C ILE A 20 22.36 1.56 -14.53
N ASP A 21 23.14 2.52 -14.02
CA ASP A 21 24.22 2.25 -13.07
C ASP A 21 23.68 2.29 -11.66
N VAL A 22 24.02 1.26 -10.86
CA VAL A 22 23.68 1.15 -9.44
C VAL A 22 24.97 1.17 -8.63
N GLU A 23 25.11 2.11 -7.71
CA GLU A 23 26.22 2.17 -6.77
C GLU A 23 26.13 1.07 -5.71
N MET A 24 27.27 0.75 -5.11
CA MET A 24 27.32 -0.16 -3.95
C MET A 24 26.71 0.55 -2.72
N PRO A 25 26.13 -0.24 -1.77
CA PRO A 25 25.51 0.32 -0.59
C PRO A 25 26.54 1.00 0.32
N ARG A 26 26.20 2.17 0.80
CA ARG A 26 27.02 2.95 1.76
C ARG A 26 26.61 2.58 3.19
N LYS A 27 27.11 3.34 4.16
CA LYS A 27 26.83 3.12 5.59
C LYS A 27 25.32 3.10 5.87
N GLY A 28 24.85 2.05 6.53
CA GLY A 28 23.43 1.86 6.87
C GLY A 28 22.53 1.51 5.69
N GLU A 29 23.11 1.12 4.53
CA GLU A 29 22.38 0.78 3.32
C GLU A 29 22.55 -0.69 2.95
N VAL A 30 21.61 -1.22 2.20
CA VAL A 30 21.56 -2.60 1.75
C VAL A 30 21.27 -2.65 0.26
N LEU A 31 22.07 -3.35 -0.50
CA LEU A 31 21.81 -3.70 -1.90
C LEU A 31 20.97 -4.98 -1.94
N ILE A 32 19.81 -4.91 -2.55
CA ILE A 32 18.93 -6.03 -2.77
C ILE A 32 18.81 -6.36 -4.26
N ARG A 33 18.70 -7.64 -4.58
CA ARG A 33 18.24 -8.12 -5.88
C ARG A 33 16.75 -8.38 -5.76
N ASN A 34 15.93 -7.57 -6.44
CA ASN A 34 14.50 -7.76 -6.50
C ASN A 34 14.20 -9.04 -7.28
N THR A 35 13.20 -9.78 -6.85
CA THR A 35 12.71 -10.98 -7.54
C THR A 35 11.30 -10.74 -8.08
N HIS A 36 10.47 -10.03 -7.32
CA HIS A 36 9.09 -9.70 -7.68
C HIS A 36 8.73 -8.30 -7.17
N THR A 37 7.83 -7.64 -7.88
CA THR A 37 7.24 -6.37 -7.43
C THR A 37 5.83 -6.19 -7.96
N GLY A 38 4.90 -5.76 -7.09
CA GLY A 38 3.55 -5.38 -7.47
C GLY A 38 3.51 -3.99 -8.12
N VAL A 39 2.55 -3.79 -9.03
CA VAL A 39 2.22 -2.47 -9.61
C VAL A 39 1.02 -1.89 -8.88
N CYS A 40 1.18 -0.70 -8.31
CA CYS A 40 0.21 -0.06 -7.42
C CYS A 40 -0.34 1.25 -8.00
N HIS A 41 -1.55 1.63 -7.60
CA HIS A 41 -2.13 2.94 -7.96
C HIS A 41 -1.29 4.12 -7.47
N THR A 42 -0.52 3.96 -6.39
CA THR A 42 0.38 5.00 -5.90
C THR A 42 1.52 5.27 -6.88
N ASP A 43 2.03 4.24 -7.57
CA ASP A 43 3.00 4.43 -8.67
C ASP A 43 2.37 5.21 -9.84
N ALA A 44 1.12 4.88 -10.20
CA ALA A 44 0.39 5.60 -11.24
C ALA A 44 0.08 7.05 -10.85
N PHE A 45 -0.26 7.31 -9.58
CA PHE A 45 -0.49 8.64 -9.05
C PHE A 45 0.76 9.52 -9.19
N THR A 46 1.95 9.00 -8.85
CA THR A 46 3.21 9.71 -9.05
C THR A 46 3.53 9.86 -10.53
N LEU A 47 3.39 8.80 -11.34
CA LEU A 47 3.64 8.84 -12.78
C LEU A 47 2.74 9.86 -13.50
N SER A 48 1.52 10.09 -13.02
CA SER A 48 0.61 11.10 -13.57
C SER A 48 1.04 12.55 -13.29
N GLY A 49 2.04 12.78 -12.45
CA GLY A 49 2.45 14.10 -12.01
C GLY A 49 1.53 14.74 -10.96
N SER A 50 0.56 14.00 -10.43
CA SER A 50 -0.39 14.49 -9.40
C SER A 50 0.18 14.42 -7.98
N ASP A 51 1.29 13.71 -7.81
CA ASP A 51 1.98 13.58 -6.53
C ASP A 51 2.87 14.82 -6.28
N PRO A 52 2.62 15.60 -5.22
CA PRO A 52 3.43 16.79 -4.93
C PRO A 52 4.88 16.47 -4.53
N GLU A 53 5.17 15.24 -4.16
CA GLU A 53 6.53 14.75 -3.86
C GLU A 53 7.14 13.99 -5.06
N GLY A 54 6.44 13.90 -6.18
CA GLY A 54 6.92 13.24 -7.39
C GLY A 54 8.12 13.99 -8.00
N VAL A 55 9.25 13.31 -8.11
CA VAL A 55 10.48 13.80 -8.74
C VAL A 55 10.84 12.96 -9.94
N PHE A 56 11.46 13.55 -10.96
CA PHE A 56 11.85 12.88 -12.21
C PHE A 56 13.27 13.29 -12.64
N PRO A 57 14.06 12.41 -13.30
CA PRO A 57 13.75 11.00 -13.59
C PRO A 57 13.81 10.12 -12.36
N VAL A 58 12.99 9.05 -12.31
CA VAL A 58 12.84 8.20 -11.12
C VAL A 58 12.64 6.73 -11.49
N VAL A 59 13.15 5.82 -10.66
CA VAL A 59 12.75 4.41 -10.65
C VAL A 59 11.62 4.26 -9.64
N LEU A 60 10.40 3.97 -10.12
CA LEU A 60 9.21 3.74 -9.30
C LEU A 60 9.22 2.34 -8.65
N GLY A 61 8.08 1.94 -8.09
CA GLY A 61 7.86 0.64 -7.45
C GLY A 61 8.17 0.64 -5.95
N HIS A 62 7.24 0.09 -5.16
CA HIS A 62 7.34 0.05 -3.70
C HIS A 62 6.71 -1.20 -3.06
N GLU A 63 6.17 -2.13 -3.86
CA GLU A 63 5.62 -3.42 -3.41
C GLU A 63 6.59 -4.55 -3.82
N GLY A 64 7.81 -4.58 -3.28
CA GLY A 64 8.85 -5.51 -3.70
C GLY A 64 9.12 -6.66 -2.72
N ALA A 65 9.75 -7.72 -3.25
CA ALA A 65 10.43 -8.75 -2.48
C ALA A 65 11.74 -9.11 -3.16
N GLY A 66 12.77 -9.44 -2.39
CA GLY A 66 14.08 -9.70 -2.95
C GLY A 66 15.03 -10.39 -1.98
N VAL A 67 16.29 -10.49 -2.40
CA VAL A 67 17.36 -11.12 -1.63
C VAL A 67 18.50 -10.12 -1.46
N VAL A 68 19.03 -10.02 -0.26
CA VAL A 68 20.18 -9.17 0.07
C VAL A 68 21.41 -9.67 -0.69
N VAL A 69 22.09 -8.77 -1.41
CA VAL A 69 23.32 -9.05 -2.16
C VAL A 69 24.55 -8.55 -1.43
N ALA A 70 24.47 -7.31 -0.90
CA ALA A 70 25.56 -6.70 -0.16
C ALA A 70 24.99 -5.75 0.90
N VAL A 71 25.78 -5.52 1.94
CA VAL A 71 25.45 -4.59 3.03
C VAL A 71 26.56 -3.56 3.18
N GLY A 72 26.17 -2.34 3.49
CA GLY A 72 27.07 -1.24 3.82
C GLY A 72 27.58 -1.33 5.27
N GLU A 73 28.54 -0.46 5.59
CA GLU A 73 29.08 -0.34 6.95
C GLU A 73 27.97 -0.10 7.96
N GLY A 74 28.02 -0.76 9.12
CA GLY A 74 27.10 -0.57 10.25
C GLY A 74 25.77 -1.32 10.14
N VAL A 75 25.47 -1.97 9.00
CA VAL A 75 24.28 -2.81 8.86
C VAL A 75 24.44 -4.07 9.71
N SER A 76 23.43 -4.37 10.51
CA SER A 76 23.46 -5.49 11.48
C SER A 76 22.22 -6.39 11.45
N SER A 77 21.07 -5.90 10.94
CA SER A 77 19.80 -6.65 10.96
C SER A 77 19.65 -7.66 9.83
N VAL A 78 20.41 -7.49 8.76
CA VAL A 78 20.40 -8.37 7.58
C VAL A 78 21.82 -8.66 7.08
N LYS A 79 21.98 -9.73 6.31
CA LYS A 79 23.24 -10.13 5.67
C LYS A 79 22.96 -10.67 4.24
N PRO A 80 24.00 -10.77 3.39
CA PRO A 80 23.85 -11.39 2.07
C PRO A 80 23.18 -12.77 2.15
N GLY A 81 22.22 -13.01 1.27
CA GLY A 81 21.38 -14.21 1.24
C GLY A 81 20.08 -14.13 2.04
N ASP A 82 19.90 -13.13 2.91
CA ASP A 82 18.63 -12.93 3.60
C ASP A 82 17.53 -12.47 2.62
N HIS A 83 16.32 -13.02 2.79
CA HIS A 83 15.13 -12.61 2.04
C HIS A 83 14.45 -11.42 2.73
N VAL A 84 14.03 -10.44 1.94
CA VAL A 84 13.56 -9.16 2.47
C VAL A 84 12.42 -8.57 1.66
N ILE A 85 11.62 -7.73 2.33
CA ILE A 85 10.64 -6.83 1.72
C ILE A 85 11.09 -5.40 2.01
N PRO A 86 11.35 -4.55 1.00
CA PRO A 86 11.58 -3.14 1.17
C PRO A 86 10.28 -2.44 1.59
N LEU A 87 10.39 -1.47 2.48
CA LEU A 87 9.27 -0.75 3.08
C LEU A 87 9.38 0.74 2.80
N TYR A 88 8.31 1.34 2.32
CA TYR A 88 8.22 2.79 2.20
C TYR A 88 8.04 3.50 3.56
N THR A 89 7.72 2.75 4.61
CA THR A 89 7.72 3.24 5.99
C THR A 89 8.94 2.67 6.72
N ALA A 90 9.82 3.54 7.20
CA ALA A 90 10.94 3.11 8.02
C ALA A 90 10.50 2.69 9.43
N GLU A 91 11.36 1.97 10.14
CA GLU A 91 11.22 1.68 11.56
C GLU A 91 12.60 1.74 12.21
N CYS A 92 12.97 2.92 12.77
CA CYS A 92 14.27 3.10 13.43
C CYS A 92 14.27 2.64 14.89
N GLY A 93 13.09 2.57 15.53
CA GLY A 93 12.95 2.18 16.94
C GLY A 93 13.23 3.29 17.96
N GLU A 94 13.77 4.45 17.56
CA GLU A 94 14.27 5.49 18.48
C GLU A 94 13.61 6.87 18.31
N CYS A 95 13.02 7.18 17.15
CA CYS A 95 12.36 8.47 16.95
C CYS A 95 11.07 8.57 17.78
N GLU A 96 10.57 9.79 17.97
CA GLU A 96 9.34 10.05 18.72
C GLU A 96 8.17 9.17 18.27
N PHE A 97 7.99 9.01 16.96
CA PHE A 97 6.91 8.18 16.39
C PHE A 97 7.07 6.70 16.75
N CYS A 98 8.27 6.15 16.61
CA CYS A 98 8.52 4.75 16.99
C CYS A 98 8.32 4.54 18.50
N CYS A 99 8.84 5.44 19.33
CA CYS A 99 8.69 5.38 20.80
C CYS A 99 7.23 5.55 21.26
N SER A 100 6.39 6.29 20.49
CA SER A 100 4.97 6.45 20.78
C SER A 100 4.10 5.27 20.32
N GLY A 101 4.69 4.28 19.65
CA GLY A 101 3.98 3.17 19.01
C GLY A 101 3.39 3.49 17.62
N LYS A 102 3.65 4.68 17.07
CA LYS A 102 3.26 5.10 15.71
C LYS A 102 4.40 4.86 14.71
N THR A 103 5.02 3.71 14.77
CA THR A 103 6.18 3.32 13.96
C THR A 103 5.94 3.43 12.45
N ASN A 104 4.70 3.18 12.00
CA ASN A 104 4.28 3.41 10.61
C ASN A 104 4.43 4.87 10.14
N LEU A 105 4.71 5.80 11.05
CA LEU A 105 4.98 7.22 10.78
C LEU A 105 6.42 7.61 11.13
N CYS A 106 7.33 6.66 11.18
CA CYS A 106 8.75 6.90 11.46
C CYS A 106 9.34 7.94 10.51
N VAL A 107 10.14 8.86 11.07
CA VAL A 107 10.69 9.99 10.32
C VAL A 107 12.18 9.88 10.00
N SER A 108 12.82 8.76 10.35
CA SER A 108 14.29 8.61 10.25
C SER A 108 14.86 8.78 8.83
N VAL A 109 14.06 8.55 7.79
CA VAL A 109 14.46 8.74 6.38
C VAL A 109 13.59 9.79 5.66
N ARG A 110 12.61 10.37 6.35
CA ARG A 110 11.54 11.17 5.73
C ARG A 110 12.05 12.44 5.04
N ASP A 111 13.04 13.11 5.60
CA ASP A 111 13.57 14.38 5.09
C ASP A 111 14.22 14.25 3.71
N THR A 112 14.73 13.08 3.37
CA THR A 112 15.38 12.77 2.09
C THR A 112 14.50 11.93 1.18
N GLN A 113 13.71 11.01 1.74
CA GLN A 113 12.84 10.10 1.01
C GLN A 113 11.84 10.84 0.11
N GLY A 114 11.16 11.89 0.61
CA GLY A 114 10.24 12.71 -0.18
C GLY A 114 10.92 13.56 -1.28
N LYS A 115 12.26 13.60 -1.30
CA LYS A 115 13.07 14.24 -2.35
C LYS A 115 13.67 13.21 -3.31
N GLY A 116 13.33 11.95 -3.19
CA GLY A 116 13.87 10.87 -4.00
C GLY A 116 15.35 10.55 -3.71
N LEU A 117 15.80 10.77 -2.46
CA LEU A 117 17.19 10.61 -2.07
C LEU A 117 17.36 9.60 -0.95
N MET A 118 18.54 9.01 -0.87
CA MET A 118 18.96 8.19 0.26
C MET A 118 19.22 9.07 1.50
N PRO A 119 19.35 8.50 2.71
CA PRO A 119 19.52 9.26 3.96
C PRO A 119 20.71 10.24 3.95
N ASP A 120 21.74 9.98 3.15
CA ASP A 120 22.91 10.86 2.99
C ASP A 120 22.68 12.06 2.02
N GLY A 121 21.46 12.18 1.48
CA GLY A 121 21.09 13.27 0.56
C GLY A 121 21.56 13.07 -0.88
N THR A 122 21.98 11.84 -1.25
CA THR A 122 22.42 11.50 -2.62
C THR A 122 21.60 10.35 -3.19
N THR A 123 21.76 10.03 -4.48
CA THR A 123 21.15 8.85 -5.12
C THR A 123 22.17 7.73 -5.30
N ARG A 124 21.69 6.51 -5.52
CA ARG A 124 22.50 5.34 -5.88
C ARG A 124 22.29 4.94 -7.33
N PHE A 125 21.45 5.66 -8.06
CA PHE A 125 21.14 5.38 -9.45
C PHE A 125 21.64 6.48 -10.37
N SER A 126 22.16 6.10 -11.54
CA SER A 126 22.45 7.03 -12.62
C SER A 126 22.22 6.40 -13.99
N TYR A 127 21.92 7.23 -14.98
CA TYR A 127 21.81 6.86 -16.39
C TYR A 127 22.58 7.85 -17.25
N GLN A 128 23.51 7.34 -18.06
CA GLN A 128 24.38 8.19 -18.89
C GLN A 128 25.09 9.31 -18.10
N GLY A 129 25.49 9.01 -16.87
CA GLY A 129 26.18 9.96 -15.98
C GLY A 129 25.25 10.98 -15.29
N GLN A 130 23.93 10.92 -15.53
CA GLN A 130 22.96 11.78 -14.86
C GLN A 130 22.28 11.03 -13.73
N PRO A 131 22.01 11.69 -12.58
CA PRO A 131 21.35 11.06 -11.45
C PRO A 131 19.89 10.65 -11.77
N ILE A 132 19.46 9.52 -11.24
CA ILE A 132 18.07 9.08 -11.20
C ILE A 132 17.64 9.01 -9.75
N TYR A 133 16.44 9.50 -9.45
CA TYR A 133 15.92 9.55 -8.10
C TYR A 133 15.36 8.19 -7.64
N HIS A 134 15.35 7.99 -6.33
CA HIS A 134 14.65 6.90 -5.67
C HIS A 134 13.18 7.22 -5.48
N TYR A 135 12.35 6.17 -5.43
CA TYR A 135 10.93 6.27 -5.12
C TYR A 135 10.62 5.63 -3.79
N MET A 136 10.12 6.43 -2.85
CA MET A 136 9.71 5.96 -1.52
C MET A 136 10.81 5.19 -0.76
N GLY A 137 12.09 5.37 -1.13
CA GLY A 137 13.21 4.61 -0.57
C GLY A 137 13.25 3.13 -0.97
N CYS A 138 12.41 2.69 -1.91
CA CYS A 138 12.27 1.29 -2.35
C CYS A 138 12.76 1.08 -3.79
N SER A 139 12.17 1.80 -4.76
CA SER A 139 12.53 1.74 -6.20
C SER A 139 12.57 0.32 -6.76
N THR A 140 11.50 -0.43 -6.57
CA THR A 140 11.48 -1.86 -6.89
C THR A 140 11.25 -2.17 -8.37
N PHE A 141 11.00 -1.18 -9.25
CA PHE A 141 10.95 -1.39 -10.70
C PHE A 141 12.34 -1.45 -11.33
N SER A 142 13.26 -2.12 -10.66
CA SER A 142 14.63 -2.38 -11.05
C SER A 142 15.06 -3.77 -10.58
N GLU A 143 15.93 -4.46 -11.33
CA GLU A 143 16.48 -5.75 -10.89
C GLU A 143 17.27 -5.61 -9.58
N TYR A 144 17.89 -4.45 -9.34
CA TYR A 144 18.62 -4.16 -8.10
C TYR A 144 18.22 -2.82 -7.53
N SER A 145 18.08 -2.76 -6.21
CA SER A 145 17.77 -1.53 -5.47
C SER A 145 18.67 -1.39 -4.25
N VAL A 146 18.97 -0.15 -3.88
CA VAL A 146 19.65 0.17 -2.63
C VAL A 146 18.63 0.79 -1.68
N VAL A 147 18.51 0.24 -0.48
CA VAL A 147 17.49 0.59 0.52
C VAL A 147 18.17 0.85 1.86
N ALA A 148 17.66 1.81 2.63
CA ALA A 148 18.13 2.01 4.01
C ALA A 148 17.78 0.78 4.89
N GLU A 149 18.70 0.32 5.74
CA GLU A 149 18.48 -0.82 6.63
C GLU A 149 17.18 -0.69 7.44
N VAL A 150 16.88 0.53 7.92
CA VAL A 150 15.67 0.81 8.70
C VAL A 150 14.36 0.68 7.91
N SER A 151 14.46 0.53 6.59
CA SER A 151 13.34 0.33 5.66
C SER A 151 13.30 -1.08 5.06
N LEU A 152 13.85 -2.08 5.76
CA LEU A 152 13.85 -3.49 5.32
C LEU A 152 13.25 -4.41 6.37
N ALA A 153 12.26 -5.20 5.98
CA ALA A 153 11.77 -6.32 6.77
C ALA A 153 12.43 -7.62 6.30
N LYS A 154 13.11 -8.33 7.20
CA LYS A 154 13.64 -9.66 6.94
C LYS A 154 12.51 -10.67 7.06
N ILE A 155 12.35 -11.53 6.05
CA ILE A 155 11.25 -12.50 5.95
C ILE A 155 11.75 -13.94 5.89
N ASN A 156 10.85 -14.89 6.03
CA ASN A 156 11.11 -16.31 5.87
C ASN A 156 11.60 -16.60 4.42
N PRO A 157 12.74 -17.28 4.24
CA PRO A 157 13.27 -17.58 2.91
C PRO A 157 12.40 -18.54 2.08
N GLU A 158 11.50 -19.31 2.72
CA GLU A 158 10.55 -20.21 2.04
C GLU A 158 9.29 -19.47 1.53
N ALA A 159 9.12 -18.19 1.85
CA ALA A 159 7.96 -17.42 1.43
C ALA A 159 7.95 -17.24 -0.10
N ASN A 160 6.75 -17.35 -0.71
CA ASN A 160 6.56 -17.08 -2.13
C ASN A 160 6.65 -15.58 -2.41
N HIS A 161 7.75 -15.12 -3.00
CA HIS A 161 8.01 -13.71 -3.26
C HIS A 161 6.98 -13.04 -4.18
N GLU A 162 6.39 -13.79 -5.13
CA GLU A 162 5.32 -13.29 -6.00
C GLU A 162 4.10 -12.82 -5.20
N GLN A 163 3.81 -13.49 -4.10
CA GLN A 163 2.68 -13.18 -3.24
C GLN A 163 3.06 -12.18 -2.13
N VAL A 164 4.16 -12.46 -1.41
CA VAL A 164 4.50 -11.65 -0.22
C VAL A 164 5.03 -10.26 -0.55
N CYS A 165 5.43 -9.96 -1.80
CA CYS A 165 5.75 -8.60 -2.23
C CYS A 165 4.57 -7.63 -2.00
N LEU A 166 3.33 -8.12 -2.09
CA LEU A 166 2.11 -7.35 -1.87
C LEU A 166 1.93 -6.88 -0.42
N LEU A 167 2.63 -7.51 0.52
CA LEU A 167 2.69 -7.07 1.92
C LEU A 167 3.52 -5.79 2.10
N GLY A 168 4.30 -5.39 1.10
CA GLY A 168 5.05 -4.12 1.13
C GLY A 168 4.15 -2.89 1.18
N CYS A 169 2.87 -2.99 0.77
CA CYS A 169 1.94 -1.85 0.75
C CYS A 169 0.48 -2.26 0.96
N GLY A 170 -0.22 -2.62 -0.12
CA GLY A 170 -1.68 -2.61 -0.18
C GLY A 170 -2.36 -3.58 0.78
N VAL A 171 -1.88 -4.83 0.85
CA VAL A 171 -2.51 -5.86 1.69
C VAL A 171 -2.29 -5.56 3.17
N THR A 172 -1.07 -5.21 3.55
CA THR A 172 -0.73 -4.79 4.92
C THR A 172 -1.55 -3.58 5.35
N THR A 173 -1.70 -2.59 4.45
CA THR A 173 -2.51 -1.39 4.72
C THR A 173 -3.96 -1.74 5.02
N GLY A 174 -4.59 -2.59 4.22
CA GLY A 174 -5.99 -2.97 4.41
C GLY A 174 -6.24 -3.79 5.68
N ILE A 175 -5.49 -4.86 5.87
CA ILE A 175 -5.62 -5.73 7.07
C ILE A 175 -5.30 -4.93 8.34
N GLY A 176 -4.21 -4.16 8.34
CA GLY A 176 -3.80 -3.34 9.48
C GLY A 176 -4.80 -2.24 9.80
N ALA A 177 -5.45 -1.64 8.80
CA ALA A 177 -6.50 -0.65 9.03
C ALA A 177 -7.66 -1.21 9.86
N VAL A 178 -8.03 -2.47 9.66
CA VAL A 178 -9.04 -3.17 10.43
C VAL A 178 -8.59 -3.43 11.86
N HIS A 179 -7.42 -4.05 12.02
CA HIS A 179 -6.96 -4.52 13.33
C HIS A 179 -6.34 -3.41 14.20
N ASN A 180 -5.52 -2.55 13.62
CA ASN A 180 -4.74 -1.56 14.38
C ASN A 180 -5.43 -0.20 14.43
N THR A 181 -6.00 0.26 13.28
CA THR A 181 -6.57 1.61 13.19
C THR A 181 -8.02 1.65 13.68
N ALA A 182 -8.90 0.85 13.09
CA ALA A 182 -10.32 0.81 13.44
C ALA A 182 -10.57 -0.04 14.71
N LYS A 183 -9.78 -1.10 14.89
CA LYS A 183 -9.92 -2.08 15.98
C LYS A 183 -11.30 -2.73 15.95
N VAL A 184 -11.69 -3.22 14.78
CA VAL A 184 -12.95 -3.91 14.55
C VAL A 184 -13.06 -5.08 15.52
N GLN A 185 -14.23 -5.22 16.17
CA GLN A 185 -14.54 -6.28 17.12
C GLN A 185 -15.46 -7.34 16.49
N GLU A 186 -15.49 -8.51 17.10
CA GLU A 186 -16.43 -9.57 16.73
C GLU A 186 -17.87 -9.05 16.79
N GLY A 187 -18.63 -9.28 15.71
CA GLY A 187 -20.01 -8.84 15.59
C GLY A 187 -20.21 -7.43 15.02
N ASP A 188 -19.16 -6.60 14.91
CA ASP A 188 -19.28 -5.27 14.32
C ASP A 188 -19.72 -5.33 12.85
N SER A 189 -20.37 -4.28 12.37
CA SER A 189 -20.65 -4.09 10.95
C SER A 189 -19.58 -3.25 10.29
N VAL A 190 -19.19 -3.65 9.09
CA VAL A 190 -18.13 -3.02 8.28
C VAL A 190 -18.67 -2.67 6.89
N ALA A 191 -18.37 -1.47 6.38
CA ALA A 191 -18.61 -1.12 4.98
C ALA A 191 -17.30 -0.66 4.34
N VAL A 192 -17.00 -1.20 3.16
CA VAL A 192 -15.74 -0.97 2.43
C VAL A 192 -16.07 -0.31 1.09
N PHE A 193 -15.62 0.91 0.89
CA PHE A 193 -15.81 1.68 -0.33
C PHE A 193 -14.57 1.57 -1.22
N GLY A 194 -14.75 0.88 -2.37
CA GLY A 194 -13.69 0.54 -3.31
C GLY A 194 -13.08 -0.83 -3.03
N LEU A 195 -13.14 -1.71 -4.04
CA LEU A 195 -12.65 -3.09 -3.99
C LEU A 195 -11.39 -3.28 -4.87
N GLY A 196 -10.45 -2.34 -4.75
CA GLY A 196 -9.08 -2.55 -5.15
C GLY A 196 -8.34 -3.44 -4.14
N ALA A 197 -7.04 -3.64 -4.29
CA ALA A 197 -6.28 -4.50 -3.37
C ALA A 197 -6.43 -4.09 -1.90
N ILE A 198 -6.42 -2.79 -1.60
CA ILE A 198 -6.61 -2.30 -0.23
C ILE A 198 -8.00 -2.67 0.31
N GLY A 199 -9.07 -2.38 -0.47
CA GLY A 199 -10.43 -2.67 -0.02
C GLY A 199 -10.70 -4.17 0.14
N LEU A 200 -10.19 -4.99 -0.75
CA LEU A 200 -10.27 -6.46 -0.63
C LEU A 200 -9.49 -6.96 0.60
N ALA A 201 -8.33 -6.34 0.91
CA ALA A 201 -7.58 -6.65 2.12
C ALA A 201 -8.34 -6.20 3.41
N VAL A 202 -9.07 -5.07 3.35
CA VAL A 202 -9.99 -4.67 4.44
C VAL A 202 -11.10 -5.69 4.62
N VAL A 203 -11.71 -6.21 3.54
CA VAL A 203 -12.74 -7.26 3.61
C VAL A 203 -12.16 -8.52 4.28
N GLN A 204 -10.97 -8.95 3.88
CA GLN A 204 -10.30 -10.10 4.49
C GLN A 204 -10.00 -9.86 5.98
N GLY A 205 -9.47 -8.67 6.32
CA GLY A 205 -9.21 -8.28 7.71
C GLY A 205 -10.49 -8.25 8.56
N ALA A 206 -11.60 -7.77 8.01
CA ALA A 206 -12.90 -7.76 8.69
C ALA A 206 -13.43 -9.18 8.97
N ARG A 207 -13.22 -10.12 8.01
CA ARG A 207 -13.49 -11.54 8.24
C ARG A 207 -12.63 -12.11 9.37
N GLN A 208 -11.32 -11.81 9.39
CA GLN A 208 -10.41 -12.23 10.46
C GLN A 208 -10.83 -11.68 11.83
N ALA A 209 -11.32 -10.42 11.87
CA ALA A 209 -11.86 -9.81 13.07
C ALA A 209 -13.25 -10.35 13.45
N LYS A 210 -13.82 -11.29 12.68
CA LYS A 210 -15.16 -11.87 12.86
C LYS A 210 -16.27 -10.81 12.85
N ALA A 211 -16.16 -9.81 11.99
CA ALA A 211 -17.22 -8.83 11.79
C ALA A 211 -18.55 -9.54 11.45
N GLY A 212 -19.63 -9.09 12.06
CA GLY A 212 -20.94 -9.73 11.89
C GLY A 212 -21.60 -9.43 10.54
N ARG A 213 -21.21 -8.31 9.91
CA ARG A 213 -21.65 -7.96 8.56
C ARG A 213 -20.53 -7.19 7.83
N ILE A 214 -20.24 -7.60 6.59
CA ILE A 214 -19.18 -7.01 5.77
C ILE A 214 -19.78 -6.61 4.43
N ILE A 215 -19.97 -5.31 4.21
CA ILE A 215 -20.61 -4.73 3.03
C ILE A 215 -19.52 -4.20 2.09
N ALA A 216 -19.35 -4.85 0.95
CA ALA A 216 -18.40 -4.49 -0.10
C ALA A 216 -19.07 -3.59 -1.14
N ILE A 217 -18.49 -2.43 -1.45
CA ILE A 217 -19.07 -1.41 -2.32
C ILE A 217 -18.09 -1.07 -3.44
N ASP A 218 -18.49 -1.28 -4.69
CA ASP A 218 -17.72 -0.89 -5.87
C ASP A 218 -18.66 -0.65 -7.07
N THR A 219 -18.26 0.20 -7.99
CA THR A 219 -18.97 0.42 -9.25
C THR A 219 -18.71 -0.67 -10.29
N ASN A 220 -17.67 -1.48 -10.09
CA ASN A 220 -17.32 -2.60 -10.96
C ASN A 220 -17.76 -3.93 -10.32
N PRO A 221 -18.87 -4.54 -10.77
CA PRO A 221 -19.40 -5.78 -10.18
C PRO A 221 -18.49 -7.00 -10.41
N SER A 222 -17.53 -6.95 -11.34
CA SER A 222 -16.60 -8.07 -11.56
C SER A 222 -15.73 -8.38 -10.34
N LYS A 223 -15.60 -7.44 -9.39
CA LYS A 223 -14.83 -7.59 -8.15
C LYS A 223 -15.63 -8.27 -7.02
N PHE A 224 -16.94 -8.43 -7.17
CA PHE A 224 -17.80 -8.91 -6.09
C PHE A 224 -17.56 -10.37 -5.73
N GLU A 225 -17.25 -11.22 -6.71
CA GLU A 225 -16.96 -12.64 -6.44
C GLU A 225 -15.71 -12.78 -5.55
N LEU A 226 -14.67 -12.02 -5.83
CA LEU A 226 -13.47 -12.02 -4.99
C LEU A 226 -13.73 -11.42 -3.61
N ALA A 227 -14.57 -10.36 -3.53
CA ALA A 227 -14.97 -9.80 -2.25
C ALA A 227 -15.73 -10.83 -1.38
N LYS A 228 -16.64 -11.62 -2.00
CA LYS A 228 -17.36 -12.73 -1.30
C LYS A 228 -16.38 -13.81 -0.86
N GLN A 229 -15.43 -14.21 -1.69
CA GLN A 229 -14.38 -15.17 -1.32
C GLN A 229 -13.63 -14.71 -0.08
N PHE A 230 -13.28 -13.42 0.00
CA PHE A 230 -12.62 -12.83 1.15
C PHE A 230 -13.53 -12.60 2.37
N GLY A 231 -14.84 -12.79 2.23
CA GLY A 231 -15.79 -12.80 3.36
C GLY A 231 -16.84 -11.68 3.34
N ALA A 232 -17.02 -10.95 2.23
CA ALA A 232 -18.11 -9.99 2.11
C ALA A 232 -19.47 -10.71 2.21
N THR A 233 -20.33 -10.20 3.08
CA THR A 233 -21.71 -10.73 3.25
C THR A 233 -22.68 -10.10 2.26
N ASP A 234 -22.40 -8.86 1.86
CA ASP A 234 -23.21 -8.07 0.94
C ASP A 234 -22.28 -7.38 -0.07
N CYS A 235 -22.73 -7.27 -1.32
CA CYS A 235 -22.06 -6.53 -2.37
C CYS A 235 -23.02 -5.51 -2.96
N LEU A 236 -22.63 -4.23 -3.01
CA LEU A 236 -23.48 -3.15 -3.49
C LEU A 236 -22.78 -2.36 -4.59
N ASN A 237 -23.48 -2.21 -5.72
CA ASN A 237 -23.06 -1.26 -6.75
C ASN A 237 -23.84 0.06 -6.55
N PRO A 238 -23.17 1.18 -6.27
CA PRO A 238 -23.86 2.48 -6.11
C PRO A 238 -24.73 2.89 -7.32
N ASN A 239 -24.38 2.41 -8.51
CA ASN A 239 -25.12 2.72 -9.74
C ASN A 239 -26.47 2.00 -9.85
N ASP A 240 -26.75 1.01 -9.00
CA ASP A 240 -28.02 0.25 -8.99
C ASP A 240 -29.11 0.98 -8.17
N TYR A 241 -28.81 2.15 -7.60
CA TYR A 241 -29.70 2.89 -6.70
C TYR A 241 -29.96 4.31 -7.16
N ASP A 242 -31.20 4.77 -7.05
CA ASP A 242 -31.62 6.16 -7.33
C ASP A 242 -31.30 7.14 -6.19
N LYS A 243 -30.57 6.71 -5.17
CA LYS A 243 -30.18 7.50 -3.99
C LYS A 243 -28.72 7.29 -3.64
N PRO A 244 -28.10 8.25 -2.90
CA PRO A 244 -26.72 8.09 -2.46
C PRO A 244 -26.49 6.81 -1.67
N ILE A 245 -25.32 6.16 -1.86
CA ILE A 245 -25.02 4.88 -1.20
C ILE A 245 -25.06 4.96 0.33
N LYS A 246 -24.79 6.13 0.91
CA LYS A 246 -24.93 6.36 2.35
C LYS A 246 -26.37 6.12 2.85
N ASP A 247 -27.37 6.48 2.05
CA ASP A 247 -28.78 6.32 2.40
C ASP A 247 -29.20 4.85 2.26
N VAL A 248 -28.62 4.13 1.30
CA VAL A 248 -28.78 2.67 1.18
C VAL A 248 -28.24 1.97 2.43
N LEU A 249 -27.05 2.38 2.90
CA LEU A 249 -26.46 1.82 4.12
C LEU A 249 -27.28 2.12 5.37
N LEU A 250 -27.90 3.31 5.46
CA LEU A 250 -28.79 3.68 6.57
C LEU A 250 -30.11 2.90 6.55
N ASP A 251 -30.59 2.45 5.38
CA ASP A 251 -31.73 1.52 5.32
C ASP A 251 -31.34 0.11 5.79
N ILE A 252 -30.11 -0.32 5.48
CA ILE A 252 -29.57 -1.61 5.93
C ILE A 252 -29.38 -1.62 7.45
N LYS A 253 -28.83 -0.53 8.01
CA LYS A 253 -28.64 -0.36 9.46
C LYS A 253 -29.02 1.07 9.86
N LYS A 254 -30.21 1.23 10.42
CA LYS A 254 -30.89 2.52 10.71
C LYS A 254 -30.02 3.61 11.33
N TRP A 255 -29.07 3.27 12.19
CA TRP A 255 -28.23 4.23 12.89
C TRP A 255 -26.81 4.32 12.31
N GLY A 256 -26.52 3.55 11.27
CA GLY A 256 -25.25 3.51 10.55
C GLY A 256 -24.37 2.31 10.89
N ILE A 257 -23.29 2.20 10.17
CA ILE A 257 -22.30 1.11 10.20
C ILE A 257 -21.23 1.41 11.25
N ASP A 258 -20.79 0.40 12.02
CA ASP A 258 -19.81 0.61 13.10
C ASP A 258 -18.47 1.10 12.55
N HIS A 259 -18.00 0.53 11.43
CA HIS A 259 -16.76 0.94 10.78
C HIS A 259 -16.95 1.07 9.27
N THR A 260 -16.55 2.21 8.72
CA THR A 260 -16.53 2.42 7.27
C THR A 260 -15.10 2.69 6.81
N PHE A 261 -14.70 2.12 5.67
CA PHE A 261 -13.35 2.25 5.12
C PHE A 261 -13.43 2.84 3.72
N GLU A 262 -12.79 3.97 3.51
CA GLU A 262 -12.66 4.57 2.19
C GLU A 262 -11.30 4.19 1.59
N CYS A 263 -11.33 3.43 0.47
CA CYS A 263 -10.18 2.82 -0.17
C CYS A 263 -9.98 3.28 -1.62
N ILE A 264 -10.57 4.42 -2.02
CA ILE A 264 -10.56 4.95 -3.39
C ILE A 264 -9.67 6.19 -3.50
N GLY A 265 -9.76 7.10 -2.51
CA GLY A 265 -9.15 8.43 -2.57
C GLY A 265 -10.09 9.51 -3.13
N ASN A 266 -11.40 9.34 -2.98
CA ASN A 266 -12.40 10.29 -3.45
C ASN A 266 -13.04 11.05 -2.29
N VAL A 267 -12.85 12.37 -2.23
CA VAL A 267 -13.33 13.21 -1.11
C VAL A 267 -14.85 13.16 -0.92
N ASN A 268 -15.62 12.98 -2.01
CA ASN A 268 -17.08 12.84 -1.91
C ASN A 268 -17.47 11.47 -1.34
N VAL A 269 -16.72 10.42 -1.66
CA VAL A 269 -16.91 9.08 -1.09
C VAL A 269 -16.47 9.07 0.37
N MET A 270 -15.37 9.74 0.72
CA MET A 270 -14.92 9.91 2.12
C MET A 270 -16.05 10.53 2.97
N ARG A 271 -16.73 11.54 2.45
CA ARG A 271 -17.88 12.15 3.11
C ARG A 271 -19.05 11.18 3.27
N GLN A 272 -19.41 10.43 2.22
CA GLN A 272 -20.49 9.44 2.29
C GLN A 272 -20.16 8.32 3.27
N ALA A 273 -18.90 7.87 3.32
CA ALA A 273 -18.42 6.89 4.28
C ALA A 273 -18.61 7.39 5.73
N LEU A 274 -18.21 8.62 6.03
CA LEU A 274 -18.46 9.23 7.35
C LEU A 274 -19.95 9.32 7.66
N GLU A 275 -20.76 9.84 6.72
CA GLU A 275 -22.18 10.07 6.94
C GLU A 275 -23.00 8.77 7.07
N SER A 276 -22.47 7.63 6.58
CA SER A 276 -23.03 6.29 6.77
C SER A 276 -22.53 5.58 8.04
N ALA A 277 -21.51 6.09 8.70
CA ALA A 277 -21.03 5.54 9.96
C ALA A 277 -22.05 5.74 11.08
N HIS A 278 -22.02 4.85 12.08
CA HIS A 278 -23.01 4.84 13.18
C HIS A 278 -22.98 6.16 13.96
N ARG A 279 -24.17 6.76 14.07
CA ARG A 279 -24.35 7.92 14.94
C ARG A 279 -24.15 7.51 16.40
N GLY A 280 -23.17 8.09 17.04
CA GLY A 280 -22.82 7.82 18.43
C GLY A 280 -21.41 7.26 18.62
N TRP A 281 -20.96 6.30 17.78
CA TRP A 281 -19.62 5.69 17.94
C TRP A 281 -18.96 5.28 16.65
N GLY A 282 -19.63 5.40 15.48
CA GLY A 282 -19.10 4.93 14.23
C GLY A 282 -17.78 5.60 13.84
N GLN A 283 -16.85 4.80 13.30
CA GLN A 283 -15.57 5.27 12.81
C GLN A 283 -15.54 5.19 11.28
N SER A 284 -15.13 6.27 10.62
CA SER A 284 -14.84 6.28 9.19
C SER A 284 -13.33 6.40 8.98
N ILE A 285 -12.74 5.40 8.35
CA ILE A 285 -11.29 5.29 8.15
C ILE A 285 -10.97 5.71 6.71
N ILE A 286 -10.16 6.74 6.55
CA ILE A 286 -9.62 7.18 5.26
C ILE A 286 -8.31 6.45 5.01
N ILE A 287 -8.23 5.74 3.89
CA ILE A 287 -7.03 5.03 3.43
C ILE A 287 -6.65 5.52 2.03
N GLY A 288 -7.65 5.79 1.18
CA GLY A 288 -7.44 6.28 -0.17
C GLY A 288 -6.73 7.63 -0.20
N VAL A 289 -5.83 7.83 -1.17
CA VAL A 289 -5.06 9.08 -1.34
C VAL A 289 -5.79 9.98 -2.32
N ALA A 290 -6.24 11.13 -1.84
CA ALA A 290 -6.86 12.17 -2.66
C ALA A 290 -5.80 13.01 -3.37
N GLY A 291 -6.15 13.59 -4.51
CA GLY A 291 -5.26 14.48 -5.26
C GLY A 291 -4.86 15.72 -4.46
N ALA A 292 -3.68 16.28 -4.79
CA ALA A 292 -3.18 17.50 -4.16
C ALA A 292 -4.20 18.65 -4.24
N GLY A 293 -4.39 19.35 -3.11
CA GLY A 293 -5.34 20.47 -2.99
C GLY A 293 -6.81 20.07 -2.81
N GLN A 294 -7.14 18.77 -2.82
CA GLN A 294 -8.49 18.32 -2.47
C GLN A 294 -8.68 18.29 -0.96
N GLU A 295 -9.83 18.77 -0.51
CA GLU A 295 -10.18 18.84 0.91
C GLU A 295 -11.44 18.04 1.21
N ILE A 296 -11.47 17.40 2.38
CA ILE A 296 -12.67 16.76 2.90
C ILE A 296 -13.55 17.78 3.63
N SER A 297 -14.87 17.64 3.50
CA SER A 297 -15.81 18.50 4.20
C SER A 297 -17.02 17.73 4.68
N THR A 298 -17.53 18.10 5.87
CA THR A 298 -18.79 17.58 6.41
C THR A 298 -19.46 18.61 7.32
N ARG A 299 -20.73 18.38 7.62
CA ARG A 299 -21.41 19.19 8.62
C ARG A 299 -20.84 18.89 10.01
N PRO A 300 -20.44 19.89 10.80
CA PRO A 300 -19.82 19.67 12.13
C PRO A 300 -20.66 18.78 13.05
N PHE A 301 -21.99 18.83 12.91
CA PHE A 301 -22.90 18.02 13.72
C PHE A 301 -22.74 16.51 13.50
N GLN A 302 -22.17 16.07 12.39
CA GLN A 302 -21.82 14.66 12.18
C GLN A 302 -20.81 14.20 13.21
N LEU A 303 -19.82 15.02 13.53
CA LEU A 303 -18.79 14.72 14.53
C LEU A 303 -19.30 14.97 15.96
N VAL A 304 -20.07 16.04 16.19
CA VAL A 304 -20.68 16.35 17.49
C VAL A 304 -21.53 15.18 18.01
N THR A 305 -22.17 14.44 17.12
CA THR A 305 -23.00 13.28 17.48
C THR A 305 -22.23 11.98 17.67
N GLY A 306 -20.88 12.01 17.67
CA GLY A 306 -20.03 10.91 18.09
C GLY A 306 -19.34 10.14 16.97
N ARG A 307 -19.58 10.48 15.69
CA ARG A 307 -18.80 9.89 14.60
C ARG A 307 -17.35 10.33 14.67
N VAL A 308 -16.44 9.44 14.27
CA VAL A 308 -15.01 9.70 14.21
C VAL A 308 -14.54 9.62 12.76
N TRP A 309 -13.86 10.65 12.28
CA TRP A 309 -13.11 10.60 11.02
C TRP A 309 -11.63 10.40 11.32
N LYS A 310 -11.01 9.38 10.74
CA LYS A 310 -9.65 8.96 11.10
C LYS A 310 -8.88 8.46 9.87
N GLY A 311 -7.61 8.82 9.76
CA GLY A 311 -6.73 8.32 8.71
C GLY A 311 -6.01 7.03 9.13
N SER A 312 -5.57 6.24 8.15
CA SER A 312 -4.73 5.06 8.34
C SER A 312 -3.60 5.02 7.32
N ALA A 313 -2.38 5.23 7.76
CA ALA A 313 -1.17 5.05 6.96
C ALA A 313 -0.58 3.66 7.22
N PHE A 314 -0.31 2.89 6.17
CA PHE A 314 0.23 1.52 6.25
C PHE A 314 -0.54 0.61 7.24
N GLY A 315 -1.84 0.86 7.40
CA GLY A 315 -2.67 0.12 8.35
C GLY A 315 -2.26 0.27 9.83
N GLY A 316 -1.39 1.21 10.18
CA GLY A 316 -0.83 1.31 11.53
C GLY A 316 0.15 0.18 11.88
N VAL A 317 0.60 -0.60 10.89
CA VAL A 317 1.52 -1.74 11.07
C VAL A 317 2.95 -1.24 11.28
N LYS A 318 3.68 -1.88 12.19
CA LYS A 318 5.11 -1.68 12.39
C LYS A 318 5.87 -2.51 11.36
N GLY A 319 6.40 -1.85 10.33
CA GLY A 319 6.88 -2.52 9.12
C GLY A 319 7.92 -3.60 9.38
N ARG A 320 9.03 -3.28 10.06
CA ARG A 320 10.13 -4.25 10.27
C ARG A 320 9.79 -5.33 11.29
N SER A 321 9.04 -4.97 12.34
CA SER A 321 8.77 -5.88 13.47
C SER A 321 7.51 -6.73 13.30
N GLU A 322 6.47 -6.26 12.61
CA GLU A 322 5.19 -6.96 12.48
C GLU A 322 5.01 -7.64 11.11
N LEU A 323 5.56 -7.09 10.01
CA LEU A 323 5.38 -7.65 8.67
C LEU A 323 5.95 -9.09 8.54
N PRO A 324 7.09 -9.47 9.14
CA PRO A 324 7.54 -10.86 9.11
C PRO A 324 6.49 -11.85 9.64
N LYS A 325 5.71 -11.46 10.66
CA LYS A 325 4.62 -12.27 11.16
C LYS A 325 3.49 -12.39 10.13
N MET A 326 3.16 -11.31 9.43
CA MET A 326 2.14 -11.36 8.36
C MET A 326 2.58 -12.29 7.22
N VAL A 327 3.89 -12.39 6.93
CA VAL A 327 4.44 -13.38 6.00
C VAL A 327 4.20 -14.79 6.52
N GLU A 328 4.51 -15.07 7.80
CA GLU A 328 4.24 -16.38 8.40
C GLU A 328 2.74 -16.72 8.39
N ASP A 329 1.88 -15.74 8.68
CA ASP A 329 0.43 -15.92 8.65
C ASP A 329 -0.06 -16.20 7.21
N SER A 330 0.56 -15.60 6.19
CA SER A 330 0.24 -15.92 4.79
C SER A 330 0.69 -17.33 4.39
N MET A 331 1.84 -17.78 4.85
CA MET A 331 2.33 -19.14 4.59
C MET A 331 1.45 -20.22 5.24
N LYS A 332 0.73 -19.87 6.31
CA LYS A 332 -0.25 -20.76 6.98
C LYS A 332 -1.64 -20.69 6.34
N GLY A 333 -1.87 -19.74 5.43
CA GLY A 333 -3.19 -19.51 4.82
C GLY A 333 -4.13 -18.61 5.65
N ASP A 334 -3.65 -18.03 6.75
CA ASP A 334 -4.44 -17.08 7.55
C ASP A 334 -4.61 -15.74 6.82
N ILE A 335 -3.63 -15.38 5.96
CA ILE A 335 -3.70 -14.27 5.01
C ILE A 335 -3.64 -14.86 3.60
N GLU A 336 -4.72 -14.73 2.83
CA GLU A 336 -4.78 -15.19 1.44
C GLU A 336 -4.18 -14.11 0.52
N LEU A 337 -3.04 -14.39 -0.12
CA LEU A 337 -2.36 -13.47 -1.02
C LEU A 337 -2.53 -13.83 -2.50
N GLU A 338 -2.60 -15.13 -2.81
CA GLU A 338 -2.69 -15.63 -4.19
C GLU A 338 -3.82 -14.95 -4.99
N PRO A 339 -5.06 -14.80 -4.46
CA PRO A 339 -6.14 -14.22 -5.25
C PRO A 339 -5.96 -12.74 -5.62
N PHE A 340 -5.03 -12.03 -4.98
CA PHE A 340 -4.68 -10.67 -5.37
C PHE A 340 -3.84 -10.61 -6.65
N VAL A 341 -3.03 -11.65 -6.92
CA VAL A 341 -2.15 -11.73 -8.09
C VAL A 341 -2.98 -12.13 -9.30
N THR A 342 -3.47 -11.16 -10.04
CA THR A 342 -4.30 -11.42 -11.23
C THR A 342 -3.48 -11.57 -12.51
N HIS A 343 -2.28 -11.03 -12.54
CA HIS A 343 -1.37 -11.08 -13.68
C HIS A 343 0.08 -11.16 -13.20
N THR A 344 0.86 -12.05 -13.82
CA THR A 344 2.33 -12.13 -13.65
C THR A 344 2.98 -11.77 -14.97
N MET A 345 3.91 -10.82 -14.95
CA MET A 345 4.51 -10.21 -16.14
C MET A 345 6.01 -10.01 -15.97
N THR A 346 6.73 -9.85 -17.07
CA THR A 346 8.14 -9.44 -17.07
C THR A 346 8.26 -7.90 -16.99
N LEU A 347 9.45 -7.40 -16.66
CA LEU A 347 9.72 -5.96 -16.61
C LEU A 347 9.39 -5.26 -17.94
N ASP A 348 9.61 -5.92 -19.08
CA ASP A 348 9.30 -5.36 -20.41
C ASP A 348 7.79 -5.10 -20.64
N GLN A 349 6.94 -5.72 -19.83
CA GLN A 349 5.49 -5.58 -19.89
C GLN A 349 4.92 -4.59 -18.87
N ILE A 350 5.77 -3.85 -18.14
CA ILE A 350 5.33 -2.99 -17.03
C ILE A 350 4.30 -1.94 -17.47
N ASN A 351 4.43 -1.33 -18.63
CA ASN A 351 3.45 -0.37 -19.14
C ASN A 351 2.07 -1.03 -19.36
N LYS A 352 2.05 -2.29 -19.84
CA LYS A 352 0.81 -3.06 -19.98
C LYS A 352 0.18 -3.35 -18.60
N ALA A 353 0.99 -3.53 -17.55
CA ALA A 353 0.48 -3.71 -16.20
C ALA A 353 -0.26 -2.45 -15.70
N PHE A 354 0.25 -1.25 -16.01
CA PHE A 354 -0.44 0.01 -15.75
C PHE A 354 -1.74 0.14 -16.55
N ASP A 355 -1.74 -0.24 -17.84
CA ASP A 355 -2.95 -0.22 -18.67
C ASP A 355 -4.05 -1.10 -18.07
N LEU A 356 -3.73 -2.35 -17.71
CA LEU A 356 -4.68 -3.28 -17.08
C LEU A 356 -5.24 -2.76 -15.75
N MET A 357 -4.41 -2.06 -14.98
CA MET A 357 -4.82 -1.43 -13.73
C MET A 357 -5.80 -0.28 -14.00
N HIS A 358 -5.51 0.62 -14.95
CA HIS A 358 -6.39 1.73 -15.34
C HIS A 358 -7.73 1.24 -15.91
N GLU A 359 -7.71 0.14 -16.67
CA GLU A 359 -8.92 -0.50 -17.19
C GLU A 359 -9.74 -1.26 -16.13
N GLY A 360 -9.24 -1.33 -14.88
CA GLY A 360 -9.88 -2.07 -13.79
C GLY A 360 -9.89 -3.59 -13.96
N LYS A 361 -9.03 -4.12 -14.85
CA LYS A 361 -8.89 -5.55 -15.18
C LYS A 361 -7.88 -6.28 -14.29
N SER A 362 -7.11 -5.55 -13.48
CA SER A 362 -6.11 -6.09 -12.57
C SER A 362 -6.42 -5.66 -11.13
N ILE A 363 -6.34 -6.59 -10.19
CA ILE A 363 -6.25 -6.28 -8.74
C ILE A 363 -4.79 -5.95 -8.42
N ARG A 364 -3.88 -6.88 -8.77
CA ARG A 364 -2.42 -6.64 -8.81
C ARG A 364 -1.83 -7.36 -10.01
N ALA A 365 -1.04 -6.62 -10.77
CA ALA A 365 -0.07 -7.19 -11.69
C ALA A 365 1.27 -7.26 -10.96
N VAL A 366 1.92 -8.40 -10.97
CA VAL A 366 3.23 -8.62 -10.35
C VAL A 366 4.28 -8.79 -11.46
N ILE A 367 5.33 -8.01 -11.38
CA ILE A 367 6.50 -8.11 -12.26
C ILE A 367 7.50 -9.06 -11.62
N HIS A 368 8.02 -10.01 -12.39
CA HIS A 368 9.11 -10.90 -12.01
C HIS A 368 10.39 -10.56 -12.79
N TYR A 369 11.55 -10.77 -12.17
CA TYR A 369 12.87 -10.49 -12.73
C TYR A 369 13.62 -11.76 -13.09
#